data_25b71b051e098ec70077659d2a7bb642
#
_entry.id   25b71b051e098ec70077659d2a7bb642
#
_cell.length_a   1.000
_cell.length_b   1.000
_cell.length_c   1.000
_cell.angle_alpha   90.00
_cell.angle_beta   90.00
_cell.angle_gamma   90.00
#
_symmetry.space_group_name_H-M   'P 1'
#
loop_
_entity.id
_entity.type
_entity.pdbx_description
1 polymer ?
#
loop_
_entity_poly.entity_id
_entity_poly.type
_entity_poly.pdbx_seq_one_letter_code
_entity_poly.pdbx_strand_id
1 'polypeptide(L)' 'MASKKPENMSFESTIEELEQLVEQLESGDLALDEALRKFERGISLARAGQLKLDDAEQRVRILLSHSDDAPLSDFSDVAE' A
#
# COMPACT_ATOMS: atom_id res chain seq x y z
N MET A 1 -14.80 -18.05 -4.37
CA MET A 1 -13.48 -17.78 -4.92
C MET A 1 -12.64 -16.97 -3.95
N ALA A 2 -11.55 -17.51 -3.58
CA ALA A 2 -10.72 -16.86 -2.59
C ALA A 2 -9.98 -15.67 -3.20
N SER A 3 -9.91 -14.61 -2.45
CA SER A 3 -9.13 -13.46 -2.87
C SER A 3 -7.65 -13.76 -2.73
N LYS A 4 -6.86 -13.14 -3.57
CA LYS A 4 -5.43 -13.26 -3.47
C LYS A 4 -4.95 -12.65 -2.16
N LYS A 5 -3.94 -13.23 -1.57
CA LYS A 5 -3.36 -12.64 -0.38
C LYS A 5 -2.70 -11.32 -0.74
N PRO A 6 -2.87 -10.29 0.08
CA PRO A 6 -2.31 -8.98 -0.25
C PRO A 6 -0.82 -9.02 -0.51
N GLU A 7 -0.09 -9.85 0.20
CA GLU A 7 1.36 -9.93 0.00
C GLU A 7 1.74 -10.48 -1.36
N ASN A 8 0.80 -11.16 -2.03
CA ASN A 8 1.04 -11.72 -3.35
C ASN A 8 0.51 -10.85 -4.46
N MET A 9 -0.01 -9.69 -4.14
CA MET A 9 -0.59 -8.78 -5.12
C MET A 9 0.43 -7.70 -5.47
N SER A 10 0.33 -7.18 -6.68
CA SER A 10 1.14 -6.01 -7.02
C SER A 10 0.64 -4.81 -6.22
N PHE A 11 1.48 -3.79 -6.11
CA PHE A 11 1.07 -2.59 -5.41
C PHE A 11 -0.15 -1.97 -6.08
N GLU A 12 -0.15 -1.93 -7.41
CA GLU A 12 -1.26 -1.34 -8.14
C GLU A 12 -2.55 -2.09 -7.92
N SER A 13 -2.49 -3.42 -7.94
CA SER A 13 -3.69 -4.22 -7.67
C SER A 13 -4.19 -4.00 -6.26
N THR A 14 -3.27 -3.86 -5.33
CA THR A 14 -3.63 -3.61 -3.94
C THR A 14 -4.38 -2.29 -3.81
N ILE A 15 -3.88 -1.26 -4.46
CA ILE A 15 -4.52 0.04 -4.41
C ILE A 15 -5.89 0.01 -5.08
N GLU A 16 -5.99 -0.67 -6.21
CA GLU A 16 -7.26 -0.78 -6.91
C GLU A 16 -8.33 -1.45 -6.07
N GLU A 17 -7.95 -2.54 -5.44
CA GLU A 17 -8.92 -3.24 -4.60
C GLU A 17 -9.30 -2.40 -3.39
N LEU A 18 -8.33 -1.69 -2.83
CA LEU A 18 -8.60 -0.84 -1.68
C LEU A 18 -9.59 0.27 -2.06
N GLU A 19 -9.43 0.84 -3.23
CA GLU A 19 -10.35 1.86 -3.69
C GLU A 19 -11.76 1.31 -3.85
N GLN A 20 -11.88 0.10 -4.38
CA GLN A 20 -13.18 -0.53 -4.52
C GLN A 20 -13.83 -0.78 -3.17
N LEU A 21 -13.03 -1.21 -2.21
CA LEU A 21 -13.56 -1.45 -0.88
C LEU A 21 -14.06 -0.16 -0.24
N VAL A 22 -13.32 0.92 -0.41
CA VAL A 22 -13.73 2.20 0.12
C VAL A 22 -15.04 2.64 -0.49
N GLU A 23 -15.17 2.49 -1.81
CA GLU A 23 -16.41 2.83 -2.47
C GLU A 23 -17.59 2.03 -1.93
N GLN A 24 -17.39 0.75 -1.72
CA GLN A 24 -18.45 -0.10 -1.21
C GLN A 24 -18.82 0.29 0.21
N LEU A 25 -17.84 0.64 1.02
CA LEU A 25 -18.13 1.07 2.38
C LEU A 25 -18.84 2.43 2.40
N GLU A 26 -18.47 3.30 1.48
CA GLU A 26 -19.09 4.62 1.41
C GLU A 26 -20.52 4.56 0.94
N SER A 27 -20.86 3.55 0.16
CA SER A 27 -22.23 3.44 -0.33
C SER A 27 -23.23 3.23 0.79
N GLY A 28 -22.78 2.64 1.88
CA GLY A 28 -23.63 2.45 3.04
C GLY A 28 -24.68 1.37 2.90
N ASP A 29 -24.62 0.58 1.84
CA ASP A 29 -25.63 -0.44 1.57
C ASP A 29 -25.28 -1.80 2.13
N LEU A 30 -24.17 -1.91 2.83
CA LEU A 30 -23.70 -3.20 3.28
C LEU A 30 -24.27 -3.55 4.66
N ALA A 31 -24.58 -4.82 4.83
CA ALA A 31 -24.87 -5.32 6.17
C ALA A 31 -23.60 -5.18 7.02
N LEU A 32 -23.81 -5.09 8.32
CA LEU A 32 -22.70 -4.85 9.23
C LEU A 32 -21.61 -5.92 9.09
N ASP A 33 -22.00 -7.18 8.98
CA ASP A 33 -21.03 -8.26 8.85
C ASP A 33 -20.18 -8.09 7.61
N GLU A 34 -20.82 -7.71 6.52
CA GLU A 34 -20.08 -7.49 5.27
C GLU A 34 -19.17 -6.30 5.36
N ALA A 35 -19.65 -5.24 5.98
CA ALA A 35 -18.85 -4.04 6.14
C ALA A 35 -17.59 -4.34 6.96
N LEU A 36 -17.75 -5.12 8.01
CA LEU A 36 -16.60 -5.49 8.82
C LEU A 36 -15.59 -6.33 8.06
N ARG A 37 -16.07 -7.29 7.26
CA ARG A 37 -15.15 -8.09 6.47
C ARG A 37 -14.39 -7.24 5.46
N LYS A 38 -15.09 -6.32 4.83
CA LYS A 38 -14.44 -5.45 3.88
C LYS A 38 -13.44 -4.52 4.55
N PHE A 39 -13.80 -4.06 5.73
CA PHE A 39 -12.89 -3.23 6.50
C PHE A 39 -11.63 -4.01 6.87
N GLU A 40 -11.79 -5.26 7.30
CA GLU A 40 -10.65 -6.09 7.63
C GLU A 40 -9.77 -6.35 6.41
N ARG A 41 -10.42 -6.60 5.28
CA ARG A 41 -9.67 -6.78 4.05
C ARG A 41 -8.90 -5.51 3.68
N GLY A 42 -9.55 -4.36 3.86
CA GLY A 42 -8.91 -3.08 3.59
C GLY A 42 -7.69 -2.84 4.46
N ILE A 43 -7.78 -3.21 5.74
CA ILE A 43 -6.64 -3.07 6.63
C ILE A 43 -5.49 -3.94 6.15
N SER A 44 -5.78 -5.18 5.75
CA SER A 44 -4.74 -6.07 5.25
C SER A 44 -4.09 -5.53 3.98
N LEU A 45 -4.91 -4.98 3.08
CA LEU A 45 -4.39 -4.41 1.86
C LEU A 45 -3.54 -3.18 2.14
N ALA A 46 -4.01 -2.33 3.04
CA ALA A 46 -3.26 -1.12 3.38
C ALA A 46 -1.91 -1.47 3.99
N ARG A 47 -1.90 -2.48 4.85
CA ARG A 47 -0.65 -2.91 5.48
C ARG A 47 0.31 -3.48 4.45
N ALA A 48 -0.20 -4.32 3.56
CA ALA A 48 0.65 -4.90 2.53
C ALA A 48 1.19 -3.83 1.59
N GLY A 49 0.35 -2.86 1.25
CA GLY A 49 0.80 -1.75 0.43
C GLY A 49 1.88 -0.93 1.10
N GLN A 50 1.72 -0.69 2.39
CA GLN A 50 2.72 0.06 3.14
C GLN A 50 4.06 -0.67 3.16
N LEU A 51 4.02 -1.99 3.35
CA LEU A 51 5.24 -2.76 3.34
C LEU A 51 5.94 -2.72 1.99
N LYS A 52 5.18 -2.74 0.92
CA LYS A 52 5.77 -2.64 -0.42
C LYS A 52 6.40 -1.27 -0.65
N LEU A 53 5.76 -0.23 -0.15
CA LEU A 53 6.32 1.10 -0.25
C LEU A 53 7.60 1.21 0.55
N ASP A 54 7.61 0.65 1.75
CA ASP A 54 8.79 0.68 2.59
C ASP A 54 9.95 -0.05 1.91
N ASP A 55 9.66 -1.18 1.30
CA ASP A 55 10.68 -1.95 0.60
C ASP A 55 11.24 -1.17 -0.58
N ALA A 56 10.37 -0.54 -1.34
CA ALA A 56 10.80 0.26 -2.48
C ALA A 56 11.65 1.44 -2.02
N GLU A 57 11.25 2.06 -0.94
CA GLU A 57 12.00 3.16 -0.38
C GLU A 57 13.41 2.74 0.01
N GLN A 58 13.50 1.59 0.65
CA GLN A 58 14.81 1.07 1.04
C GLN A 58 15.69 0.80 -0.16
N ARG A 59 15.10 0.23 -1.21
CA ARG A 59 15.87 -0.05 -2.42
C ARG A 59 16.39 1.22 -3.05
N VAL A 60 15.55 2.23 -3.09
CA VAL A 60 15.96 3.51 -3.62
C VAL A 60 17.11 4.06 -2.80
N ARG A 61 17.00 4.02 -1.50
CA ARG A 61 18.07 4.52 -0.64
C ARG A 61 19.38 3.79 -0.88
N ILE A 62 19.30 2.47 -1.02
CA ILE A 62 20.51 1.69 -1.28
C ILE A 62 21.13 2.09 -2.59
N LEU A 63 20.33 2.23 -3.63
CA LEU A 63 20.83 2.64 -4.93
C LEU A 63 21.48 4.01 -4.86
N LEU A 64 20.86 4.91 -4.13
CA LEU A 64 21.37 6.27 -4.01
C LEU A 64 22.63 6.31 -3.19
N SER A 65 22.74 5.46 -2.19
CA SER A 65 23.94 5.48 -1.37
C SER A 65 25.15 4.92 -2.12
N HIS A 66 24.91 4.12 -3.16
CA HIS A 66 25.98 3.61 -3.98
C HIS A 66 26.38 4.59 -5.08
N SER A 67 25.67 5.65 -5.22
CA SER A 67 25.95 6.67 -6.20
C SER A 67 26.89 7.68 -5.56
N ASP A 68 28.03 7.87 -6.16
CA ASP A 68 29.03 8.75 -5.58
C ASP A 68 28.59 10.19 -5.53
N ASP A 69 27.75 10.55 -6.42
CA ASP A 69 27.32 11.91 -6.51
C ASP A 69 26.16 12.23 -5.68
N ALA A 70 25.69 11.36 -4.96
CA ALA A 70 24.43 11.42 -4.32
C ALA A 70 24.14 12.73 -3.61
N PRO A 71 23.66 13.73 -4.28
CA PRO A 71 23.09 14.89 -3.57
C PRO A 71 21.75 14.54 -3.02
N LEU A 72 21.56 13.30 -2.81
CA LEU A 72 20.24 12.79 -2.44
C LEU A 72 19.93 12.98 -0.99
N SER A 73 20.91 13.30 -0.23
CA SER A 73 20.65 13.68 1.14
C SER A 73 19.74 14.90 1.19
N ASP A 74 19.89 15.79 0.23
CA ASP A 74 19.02 16.95 0.16
C ASP A 74 17.59 16.54 -0.10
N PHE A 75 17.45 15.54 -0.94
CA PHE A 75 16.15 15.08 -1.31
C PHE A 75 15.45 14.42 -0.13
N SER A 76 16.16 13.68 0.65
CA SER A 76 15.55 13.06 1.80
C SER A 76 15.18 14.08 2.86
N ASP A 77 15.92 15.15 2.96
CA ASP A 77 15.57 16.23 3.88
C ASP A 77 14.25 16.85 3.51
N VAL A 78 14.02 17.00 2.22
CA VAL A 78 12.80 17.61 1.76
C VAL A 78 11.60 16.73 2.03
N ALA A 79 11.81 15.44 2.06
CA ALA A 79 10.73 14.51 2.25
C ALA A 79 10.15 14.58 3.66
N GLU A 80 10.79 15.25 4.54
CA GLU A 80 10.27 15.43 5.88
C GLU A 80 9.16 16.46 5.97
#